data_7bb9c2d9dfb466175b01bba4bd6e8082
#
_entry.id   7bb9c2d9dfb466175b01bba4bd6e8082
#
_cell.length_a   1.000
_cell.length_b   1.000
_cell.length_c   1.000
_cell.angle_alpha   90.00
_cell.angle_beta   90.00
_cell.angle_gamma   90.00
#
_symmetry.space_group_name_H-M   'P 1'
#
loop_
_entity.id
_entity.type
_entity.pdbx_description
1 polymer ?
#
loop_
_entity_poly.entity_id
_entity_poly.type
_entity_poly.pdbx_seq_one_letter_code
_entity_poly.pdbx_strand_id
1 'polypeptide(L)'
;MDQARRRQGIAGPESLESRIALTVDPSLSAQWNLAAIDAAEAWQTTTGSRSVVVAIVDSGIDFNHPDLAANIWTNSREIAGNGRDDDGNGYIDDIHGWDFVDNDNLPQDGFWHGTHVAGIIGAVGNNGIGVSGVSQQVSILPLRFQNDSGLGYTGAAVSALNYVTRLKLAGVPIVATNISWGGGTSTSLSLQTALQAQANAGITVVVASGNNAGDNDALPRYPSSYPFENIISVAGSDASDNLLGFSNYGATSVDLAAPGAGILSTLPGNNYGAISGTSMAAPHVTGTVALLASVRPNASAGQIRSAILGSVDAVPALAGKVATGGRLNAFAALGRVMAAVPAPGTPPAPPPLPPPPPPPPPPPPPVVNTLLASDTFNRANATTLSAPWLTQAGRFAIASNRIVAKSTGTSQAVMGGVSAADATVNSTVSLGTSSSAGLVLRATGGVNGSMYWGVLTRSSGVVYARIWKIQGGVATRLASVKAPSSSGLLEFSAVGTRLSLALNGRQLVALNDGSISGAGSVGYRYKGAGGIADSFTARKA
;
A
#
# COMPACT_ATOMS: atom_id res chain seq x y z
N MET A 1 -24.02 -90.19 15.33
CA MET A 1 -24.25 -89.42 14.10
C MET A 1 -24.64 -88.01 14.54
N ASP A 2 -23.66 -87.11 14.59
CA ASP A 2 -23.95 -85.77 15.08
C ASP A 2 -23.26 -84.79 14.15
N GLN A 3 -24.04 -83.92 13.51
CA GLN A 3 -23.55 -82.99 12.53
C GLN A 3 -23.32 -81.64 13.23
N ALA A 4 -22.05 -81.32 13.41
CA ALA A 4 -21.64 -80.03 13.92
C ALA A 4 -21.83 -78.95 12.81
N ARG A 5 -22.79 -78.08 12.98
CA ARG A 5 -22.95 -76.86 12.18
C ARG A 5 -21.90 -75.81 12.59
N ARG A 6 -20.97 -75.51 11.72
CA ARG A 6 -20.09 -74.33 11.80
C ARG A 6 -20.92 -73.07 11.53
N ARG A 7 -21.01 -72.20 12.52
CA ARG A 7 -21.47 -70.80 12.32
C ARG A 7 -20.30 -70.00 11.74
N GLN A 8 -20.39 -69.60 10.50
CA GLN A 8 -19.55 -68.54 9.96
C GLN A 8 -20.01 -67.23 10.59
N GLY A 9 -19.12 -66.55 11.35
CA GLY A 9 -19.31 -65.19 11.82
C GLY A 9 -19.18 -64.25 10.62
N ILE A 10 -20.22 -63.50 10.36
CA ILE A 10 -20.23 -62.36 9.46
C ILE A 10 -19.44 -61.28 10.18
N ALA A 11 -18.25 -60.93 9.67
CA ALA A 11 -17.52 -59.74 10.06
C ALA A 11 -18.43 -58.53 9.71
N GLY A 12 -18.79 -57.75 10.70
CA GLY A 12 -19.46 -56.47 10.51
C GLY A 12 -18.59 -55.51 9.74
N PRO A 13 -19.16 -54.50 9.08
CA PRO A 13 -18.35 -53.52 8.36
C PRO A 13 -17.47 -52.78 9.41
N GLU A 14 -16.16 -53.01 9.34
CA GLU A 14 -15.22 -52.12 9.96
C GLU A 14 -15.45 -50.73 9.37
N SER A 15 -15.91 -49.80 10.22
CA SER A 15 -15.91 -48.39 9.89
C SER A 15 -14.48 -47.99 9.60
N LEU A 16 -14.16 -47.78 8.35
CA LEU A 16 -13.00 -47.02 7.91
C LEU A 16 -13.19 -45.60 8.37
N GLU A 17 -13.00 -45.35 9.66
CA GLU A 17 -12.55 -44.04 10.11
C GLU A 17 -11.17 -43.88 9.49
N SER A 18 -11.13 -43.22 8.35
CA SER A 18 -9.90 -42.63 7.83
C SER A 18 -9.43 -41.63 8.90
N ARG A 19 -8.59 -42.11 9.83
CA ARG A 19 -7.72 -41.27 10.63
C ARG A 19 -6.79 -40.60 9.61
N ILE A 20 -7.18 -39.44 9.11
CA ILE A 20 -6.22 -38.45 8.64
C ILE A 20 -5.43 -38.15 9.90
N ALA A 21 -4.26 -38.75 10.02
CA ALA A 21 -3.29 -38.35 11.01
C ALA A 21 -2.97 -36.88 10.65
N LEU A 22 -3.55 -35.95 11.40
CA LEU A 22 -3.14 -34.55 11.35
C LEU A 22 -1.65 -34.58 11.70
N THR A 23 -0.82 -34.32 10.71
CA THR A 23 0.63 -34.18 10.90
C THR A 23 0.85 -32.83 11.55
N VAL A 24 0.90 -32.81 12.88
CA VAL A 24 1.15 -31.58 13.64
C VAL A 24 2.53 -31.03 13.29
N ASP A 25 2.63 -29.76 13.01
CA ASP A 25 3.91 -29.10 12.70
C ASP A 25 4.86 -29.23 13.90
N PRO A 26 6.12 -29.70 13.67
CA PRO A 26 7.02 -30.04 14.77
C PRO A 26 7.30 -28.92 15.76
N SER A 27 7.30 -27.68 15.31
CA SER A 27 7.62 -26.50 16.12
C SER A 27 6.40 -25.80 16.70
N LEU A 28 5.17 -26.29 16.46
CA LEU A 28 3.94 -25.64 16.92
C LEU A 28 3.93 -25.44 18.45
N SER A 29 4.43 -26.42 19.23
CA SER A 29 4.50 -26.31 20.69
C SER A 29 5.45 -25.22 21.20
N ALA A 30 6.40 -24.76 20.37
CA ALA A 30 7.33 -23.67 20.67
C ALA A 30 6.77 -22.29 20.28
N GLN A 31 5.66 -22.26 19.55
CA GLN A 31 5.01 -21.02 19.11
C GLN A 31 4.01 -20.52 20.17
N TRP A 32 4.53 -20.01 21.30
CA TRP A 32 3.72 -19.47 22.39
C TRP A 32 2.75 -18.37 21.94
N ASN A 33 3.14 -17.65 20.90
CA ASN A 33 2.40 -16.53 20.31
C ASN A 33 1.04 -16.95 19.74
N LEU A 34 0.92 -18.17 19.22
CA LEU A 34 -0.34 -18.69 18.67
C LEU A 34 -1.33 -19.04 19.80
N ALA A 35 -0.83 -19.60 20.91
CA ALA A 35 -1.66 -19.84 22.09
C ALA A 35 -2.11 -18.53 22.73
N ALA A 36 -1.22 -17.51 22.78
CA ALA A 36 -1.55 -16.21 23.35
C ALA A 36 -2.71 -15.49 22.65
N ILE A 37 -2.93 -15.72 21.35
CA ILE A 37 -4.00 -15.08 20.57
C ILE A 37 -5.20 -16.01 20.32
N ASP A 38 -5.31 -17.16 21.01
CA ASP A 38 -6.35 -18.17 20.85
C ASP A 38 -6.47 -18.67 19.38
N ALA A 39 -5.31 -18.85 18.71
CA ALA A 39 -5.30 -19.29 17.31
C ALA A 39 -5.81 -20.73 17.16
N ALA A 40 -5.50 -21.61 18.10
CA ALA A 40 -5.95 -23.01 18.08
C ALA A 40 -7.49 -23.12 18.17
N GLU A 41 -8.11 -22.27 18.96
CA GLU A 41 -9.56 -22.16 19.09
C GLU A 41 -10.17 -21.58 17.81
N ALA A 42 -9.53 -20.59 17.20
CA ALA A 42 -9.97 -20.03 15.91
C ALA A 42 -9.93 -21.08 14.79
N TRP A 43 -8.91 -21.97 14.77
CA TRP A 43 -8.76 -23.03 13.77
C TRP A 43 -9.85 -24.11 13.87
N GLN A 44 -10.57 -24.22 14.97
CA GLN A 44 -11.76 -25.09 15.05
C GLN A 44 -12.89 -24.57 14.16
N THR A 45 -12.87 -23.28 13.81
CA THR A 45 -13.84 -22.66 12.89
C THR A 45 -13.30 -22.56 11.47
N THR A 46 -12.07 -22.08 11.31
CA THR A 46 -11.39 -21.94 10.01
C THR A 46 -9.88 -21.89 10.17
N THR A 47 -9.16 -22.52 9.25
CA THR A 47 -7.71 -22.39 9.10
C THR A 47 -7.33 -21.36 8.05
N GLY A 48 -8.29 -20.61 7.51
CA GLY A 48 -8.12 -19.66 6.43
C GLY A 48 -8.58 -20.19 5.07
N SER A 49 -8.21 -19.48 4.02
CA SER A 49 -8.50 -19.88 2.63
C SER A 49 -7.50 -19.27 1.66
N ARG A 50 -6.99 -20.06 0.72
CA ARG A 50 -6.16 -19.57 -0.39
C ARG A 50 -6.91 -18.67 -1.38
N SER A 51 -8.22 -18.56 -1.28
CA SER A 51 -8.98 -17.54 -2.01
C SER A 51 -8.84 -16.13 -1.40
N VAL A 52 -8.24 -16.01 -0.21
CA VAL A 52 -7.96 -14.73 0.46
C VAL A 52 -6.51 -14.35 0.20
N VAL A 53 -6.28 -13.13 -0.29
CA VAL A 53 -4.93 -12.63 -0.58
C VAL A 53 -4.52 -11.57 0.45
N VAL A 54 -3.31 -11.70 0.98
CA VAL A 54 -2.64 -10.66 1.79
C VAL A 54 -1.34 -10.24 1.12
N ALA A 55 -1.12 -8.94 1.02
CA ALA A 55 0.10 -8.38 0.47
C ALA A 55 1.12 -8.11 1.58
N ILE A 56 2.38 -8.46 1.36
CA ILE A 56 3.49 -8.15 2.27
C ILE A 56 4.44 -7.21 1.54
N VAL A 57 4.50 -5.96 1.98
CA VAL A 57 5.43 -4.96 1.46
C VAL A 57 6.65 -4.94 2.37
N ASP A 58 7.73 -5.64 1.99
CA ASP A 58 8.87 -5.92 2.87
C ASP A 58 10.18 -6.14 2.07
N SER A 59 11.10 -6.94 2.57
CA SER A 59 12.40 -7.30 1.94
C SER A 59 12.28 -8.39 0.87
N GLY A 60 11.08 -8.80 0.49
CA GLY A 60 10.82 -9.98 -0.34
C GLY A 60 10.43 -11.19 0.50
N ILE A 61 10.24 -12.33 -0.15
CA ILE A 61 9.90 -13.61 0.52
C ILE A 61 10.68 -14.72 -0.16
N ASP A 62 11.20 -15.68 0.61
CA ASP A 62 11.67 -16.95 0.05
C ASP A 62 10.45 -17.79 -0.34
N PHE A 63 9.94 -17.56 -1.54
CA PHE A 63 8.74 -18.22 -2.05
C PHE A 63 8.97 -19.71 -2.40
N ASN A 64 10.21 -20.20 -2.32
CA ASN A 64 10.53 -21.62 -2.42
C ASN A 64 10.60 -22.31 -1.05
N HIS A 65 10.48 -21.57 0.04
CA HIS A 65 10.49 -22.14 1.38
C HIS A 65 9.37 -23.19 1.54
N PRO A 66 9.67 -24.44 1.93
CA PRO A 66 8.67 -25.52 1.90
C PRO A 66 7.45 -25.27 2.78
N ASP A 67 7.61 -24.44 3.82
CA ASP A 67 6.53 -24.06 4.73
C ASP A 67 5.73 -22.83 4.24
N LEU A 68 6.10 -22.23 3.09
CA LEU A 68 5.43 -21.07 2.50
C LEU A 68 4.92 -21.32 1.08
N ALA A 69 5.63 -22.14 0.30
CA ALA A 69 5.43 -22.27 -1.14
C ALA A 69 3.97 -22.53 -1.56
N ALA A 70 3.23 -23.35 -0.81
CA ALA A 70 1.83 -23.63 -1.13
C ALA A 70 0.87 -22.47 -0.83
N ASN A 71 1.32 -21.47 -0.07
CA ASN A 71 0.56 -20.28 0.26
C ASN A 71 1.04 -19.03 -0.49
N ILE A 72 2.02 -19.14 -1.38
CA ILE A 72 2.45 -18.02 -2.21
C ILE A 72 1.39 -17.75 -3.28
N TRP A 73 1.04 -16.49 -3.44
CA TRP A 73 0.11 -16.04 -4.46
C TRP A 73 0.69 -16.22 -5.86
N THR A 74 -0.16 -16.60 -6.80
CA THR A 74 0.19 -16.72 -8.20
C THR A 74 -0.76 -15.88 -9.04
N ASN A 75 -0.21 -15.01 -9.89
CA ASN A 75 -0.97 -14.27 -10.87
C ASN A 75 -1.38 -15.20 -12.02
N SER A 76 -2.61 -15.71 -11.95
CA SER A 76 -3.15 -16.62 -12.97
C SER A 76 -3.49 -15.93 -14.30
N ARG A 77 -3.30 -14.61 -14.40
CA ARG A 77 -3.52 -13.84 -15.63
C ARG A 77 -2.24 -13.68 -16.44
N GLU A 78 -1.09 -13.97 -15.84
CA GLU A 78 0.22 -13.98 -16.48
C GLU A 78 0.60 -15.37 -17.01
N ILE A 79 1.31 -15.39 -18.12
CA ILE A 79 1.91 -16.61 -18.71
C ILE A 79 3.41 -16.57 -18.42
N ALA A 80 3.84 -17.39 -17.48
CA ALA A 80 5.19 -17.37 -16.95
C ALA A 80 6.28 -17.41 -18.04
N GLY A 81 7.24 -16.47 -17.97
CA GLY A 81 8.45 -16.47 -18.78
C GLY A 81 8.25 -16.12 -20.26
N ASN A 82 7.10 -15.53 -20.65
CA ASN A 82 6.87 -15.15 -22.03
C ASN A 82 7.38 -13.73 -22.38
N GLY A 83 7.85 -12.95 -21.38
CA GLY A 83 8.39 -11.61 -21.54
C GLY A 83 7.33 -10.54 -21.85
N ARG A 84 6.07 -10.79 -21.50
CA ARG A 84 4.94 -9.90 -21.72
C ARG A 84 4.19 -9.61 -20.43
N ASP A 85 3.53 -8.49 -20.40
CA ASP A 85 2.52 -8.11 -19.42
C ASP A 85 1.17 -8.55 -19.99
N ASP A 86 0.72 -9.78 -19.64
CA ASP A 86 -0.47 -10.39 -20.24
C ASP A 86 -1.76 -9.82 -19.65
N ASP A 87 -1.73 -9.33 -18.42
CA ASP A 87 -2.90 -8.76 -17.75
C ASP A 87 -2.99 -7.21 -17.86
N GLY A 88 -1.98 -6.57 -18.46
CA GLY A 88 -1.95 -5.13 -18.74
C GLY A 88 -1.79 -4.27 -17.48
N ASN A 89 -1.24 -4.83 -16.42
CA ASN A 89 -1.06 -4.15 -15.15
C ASN A 89 0.21 -3.26 -15.09
N GLY A 90 1.10 -3.35 -16.09
CA GLY A 90 2.35 -2.60 -16.21
C GLY A 90 3.57 -3.32 -15.67
N TYR A 91 3.46 -4.62 -15.33
CA TYR A 91 4.52 -5.46 -14.76
C TYR A 91 4.61 -6.77 -15.54
N ILE A 92 5.76 -7.02 -16.16
CA ILE A 92 5.99 -8.16 -17.06
C ILE A 92 6.25 -9.41 -16.23
N ASP A 93 5.52 -10.51 -16.52
CA ASP A 93 5.71 -11.81 -15.87
C ASP A 93 5.65 -11.73 -14.33
N ASP A 94 4.79 -10.91 -13.73
CA ASP A 94 4.66 -10.71 -12.28
C ASP A 94 3.94 -11.88 -11.57
N ILE A 95 4.39 -13.09 -11.87
CA ILE A 95 3.75 -14.35 -11.45
C ILE A 95 3.56 -14.44 -9.93
N HIS A 96 4.56 -14.02 -9.15
CA HIS A 96 4.53 -14.06 -7.69
C HIS A 96 4.64 -12.69 -7.03
N GLY A 97 4.27 -11.62 -7.74
CA GLY A 97 4.42 -10.25 -7.27
C GLY A 97 5.59 -9.52 -7.93
N TRP A 98 6.17 -8.51 -7.27
CA TRP A 98 7.15 -7.63 -7.91
C TRP A 98 8.26 -7.15 -6.97
N ASP A 99 9.45 -7.04 -7.52
CA ASP A 99 10.59 -6.38 -6.89
C ASP A 99 10.68 -4.91 -7.29
N PHE A 100 10.43 -4.01 -6.33
CA PHE A 100 10.52 -2.56 -6.51
C PHE A 100 11.92 -2.00 -6.22
N VAL A 101 12.89 -2.84 -5.83
CA VAL A 101 14.29 -2.45 -5.66
C VAL A 101 15.03 -2.59 -6.99
N ASP A 102 14.95 -3.77 -7.59
CA ASP A 102 15.64 -4.13 -8.83
C ASP A 102 14.75 -3.92 -10.06
N ASN A 103 13.44 -3.68 -9.84
CA ASN A 103 12.40 -3.47 -10.84
C ASN A 103 12.23 -4.65 -11.78
N ASP A 104 12.03 -5.83 -11.20
CA ASP A 104 11.81 -7.09 -11.91
C ASP A 104 10.75 -7.96 -11.23
N ASN A 105 10.48 -9.13 -11.79
CA ASN A 105 9.47 -10.08 -11.34
C ASN A 105 9.98 -11.10 -10.31
N LEU A 106 11.09 -10.82 -9.62
CA LEU A 106 11.70 -11.76 -8.69
C LEU A 106 11.77 -11.17 -7.26
N PRO A 107 10.65 -11.07 -6.54
CA PRO A 107 10.59 -10.50 -5.18
C PRO A 107 11.16 -11.44 -4.12
N GLN A 108 12.31 -12.06 -4.42
CA GLN A 108 13.03 -12.97 -3.54
C GLN A 108 13.62 -12.20 -2.35
N ASP A 109 13.56 -12.78 -1.16
CA ASP A 109 14.10 -12.17 0.05
C ASP A 109 15.64 -12.28 0.08
N GLY A 110 16.30 -11.14 0.04
CA GLY A 110 17.75 -11.04 0.18
C GLY A 110 18.22 -10.65 1.59
N PHE A 111 17.25 -10.38 2.51
CA PHE A 111 17.56 -9.94 3.88
C PHE A 111 17.15 -10.97 4.92
N TRP A 112 15.92 -11.35 5.06
CA TRP A 112 15.28 -12.35 5.94
C TRP A 112 13.93 -11.87 6.50
N HIS A 113 13.72 -10.59 6.59
CA HIS A 113 12.65 -10.00 7.38
C HIS A 113 11.26 -10.33 6.80
N GLY A 114 11.08 -10.17 5.49
CA GLY A 114 9.81 -10.46 4.83
C GLY A 114 9.43 -11.94 4.87
N THR A 115 10.42 -12.84 4.77
CA THR A 115 10.19 -14.29 4.93
C THR A 115 9.71 -14.64 6.34
N HIS A 116 10.29 -13.99 7.37
CA HIS A 116 9.88 -14.19 8.74
C HIS A 116 8.45 -13.68 8.99
N VAL A 117 8.12 -12.50 8.48
CA VAL A 117 6.78 -11.92 8.51
C VAL A 117 5.76 -12.82 7.79
N ALA A 118 6.13 -13.37 6.64
CA ALA A 118 5.27 -14.27 5.87
C ALA A 118 4.90 -15.53 6.65
N GLY A 119 5.86 -16.14 7.35
CA GLY A 119 5.61 -17.33 8.16
C GLY A 119 4.65 -17.08 9.33
N ILE A 120 4.74 -15.92 9.98
CA ILE A 120 3.78 -15.55 11.04
C ILE A 120 2.36 -15.42 10.48
N ILE A 121 2.21 -14.78 9.31
CA ILE A 121 0.90 -14.63 8.66
C ILE A 121 0.35 -15.97 8.25
N GLY A 122 1.17 -16.77 7.53
CA GLY A 122 0.64 -17.88 6.77
C GLY A 122 1.64 -18.97 6.40
N ALA A 123 2.52 -19.40 7.33
CA ALA A 123 3.15 -20.71 7.17
C ALA A 123 2.07 -21.79 7.08
N VAL A 124 2.30 -22.78 6.22
CA VAL A 124 1.33 -23.84 5.92
C VAL A 124 1.18 -24.74 7.14
N GLY A 125 0.03 -24.68 7.78
CA GLY A 125 -0.22 -25.51 8.97
C GLY A 125 -0.58 -26.95 8.66
N ASN A 126 -0.28 -27.86 9.61
CA ASN A 126 -0.55 -29.30 9.55
C ASN A 126 0.09 -30.00 8.33
N ASN A 127 1.24 -29.53 7.88
CA ASN A 127 2.01 -30.13 6.79
C ASN A 127 3.14 -31.05 7.29
N GLY A 128 3.35 -31.14 8.61
CA GLY A 128 4.35 -31.98 9.26
C GLY A 128 5.78 -31.41 9.22
N ILE A 129 5.93 -30.13 8.84
CA ILE A 129 7.23 -29.45 8.84
C ILE A 129 7.12 -28.10 9.56
N GLY A 130 8.25 -27.63 10.11
CA GLY A 130 8.46 -26.29 10.64
C GLY A 130 7.42 -25.76 11.59
N VAL A 131 6.80 -24.66 11.22
CA VAL A 131 5.93 -23.79 12.03
C VAL A 131 4.54 -23.65 11.41
N SER A 132 3.58 -23.11 12.18
CA SER A 132 2.25 -22.76 11.68
C SER A 132 2.07 -21.25 11.64
N GLY A 133 1.47 -20.72 10.58
CA GLY A 133 1.01 -19.34 10.50
C GLY A 133 -0.35 -19.16 11.18
N VAL A 134 -0.72 -17.92 11.53
CA VAL A 134 -2.05 -17.61 12.08
C VAL A 134 -3.15 -18.04 11.10
N SER A 135 -2.98 -17.77 9.81
CA SER A 135 -3.85 -18.26 8.74
C SER A 135 -3.12 -19.36 7.98
N GLN A 136 -3.35 -20.62 8.34
CA GLN A 136 -2.65 -21.78 7.77
C GLN A 136 -2.87 -21.95 6.25
N GLN A 137 -3.95 -21.39 5.74
CA GLN A 137 -4.29 -21.33 4.33
C GLN A 137 -4.58 -19.90 3.95
N VAL A 138 -3.76 -19.31 3.09
CA VAL A 138 -3.88 -17.94 2.60
C VAL A 138 -3.08 -17.81 1.31
N SER A 139 -3.32 -16.82 0.47
CA SER A 139 -2.42 -16.47 -0.62
C SER A 139 -1.60 -15.23 -0.21
N ILE A 140 -0.29 -15.38 -0.15
CA ILE A 140 0.66 -14.35 0.24
C ILE A 140 1.25 -13.74 -1.02
N LEU A 141 1.07 -12.43 -1.22
CA LEU A 141 1.61 -11.66 -2.34
C LEU A 141 2.90 -10.95 -1.91
N PRO A 142 4.08 -11.41 -2.38
CA PRO A 142 5.37 -10.80 -2.07
C PRO A 142 5.59 -9.49 -2.81
N LEU A 143 6.05 -8.45 -2.12
CA LEU A 143 6.43 -7.17 -2.71
C LEU A 143 7.74 -6.70 -2.07
N ARG A 144 8.86 -6.82 -2.80
CA ARG A 144 10.17 -6.42 -2.30
C ARG A 144 10.38 -4.93 -2.54
N PHE A 145 10.52 -4.15 -1.46
CA PHE A 145 10.88 -2.73 -1.52
C PHE A 145 12.11 -2.39 -0.67
N GLN A 146 12.57 -3.33 0.15
CA GLN A 146 13.82 -3.23 0.90
C GLN A 146 14.89 -4.09 0.23
N ASN A 147 16.11 -3.57 0.16
CA ASN A 147 17.26 -4.27 -0.39
C ASN A 147 17.83 -5.30 0.61
N ASP A 148 18.90 -6.00 0.22
CA ASP A 148 19.59 -7.03 1.01
C ASP A 148 20.23 -6.52 2.32
N SER A 149 20.20 -5.22 2.56
CA SER A 149 20.60 -4.61 3.83
C SER A 149 19.38 -4.16 4.68
N GLY A 150 18.16 -4.51 4.27
CA GLY A 150 16.93 -4.09 4.96
C GLY A 150 16.58 -2.61 4.78
N LEU A 151 17.19 -1.93 3.80
CA LEU A 151 16.94 -0.52 3.54
C LEU A 151 15.92 -0.37 2.41
N GLY A 152 14.84 0.37 2.68
CA GLY A 152 13.80 0.69 1.71
C GLY A 152 13.61 2.19 1.52
N TYR A 153 13.18 2.59 0.33
CA TYR A 153 12.87 3.98 0.00
C TYR A 153 11.37 4.19 -0.10
N THR A 154 10.89 5.31 0.40
CA THR A 154 9.46 5.67 0.38
C THR A 154 8.85 5.57 -1.03
N GLY A 155 9.61 5.89 -2.08
CA GLY A 155 9.15 5.78 -3.47
C GLY A 155 8.83 4.34 -3.86
N ALA A 156 9.71 3.39 -3.53
CA ALA A 156 9.49 1.96 -3.79
C ALA A 156 8.29 1.41 -2.99
N ALA A 157 8.17 1.80 -1.70
CA ALA A 157 7.02 1.45 -0.89
C ALA A 157 5.70 1.96 -1.47
N VAL A 158 5.66 3.22 -1.93
CA VAL A 158 4.48 3.82 -2.59
C VAL A 158 4.14 3.08 -3.88
N SER A 159 5.14 2.69 -4.68
CA SER A 159 4.93 1.90 -5.90
C SER A 159 4.32 0.52 -5.57
N ALA A 160 4.82 -0.16 -4.54
CA ALA A 160 4.28 -1.43 -4.05
C ALA A 160 2.82 -1.29 -3.58
N LEU A 161 2.50 -0.26 -2.78
CA LEU A 161 1.13 -0.01 -2.32
C LEU A 161 0.17 0.31 -3.48
N ASN A 162 0.63 1.04 -4.49
CA ASN A 162 -0.15 1.33 -5.69
C ASN A 162 -0.38 0.08 -6.55
N TYR A 163 0.61 -0.82 -6.63
CA TYR A 163 0.48 -2.12 -7.28
C TYR A 163 -0.59 -2.97 -6.60
N VAL A 164 -0.56 -3.10 -5.26
CA VAL A 164 -1.60 -3.79 -4.47
C VAL A 164 -2.99 -3.22 -4.76
N THR A 165 -3.12 -1.89 -4.76
CA THR A 165 -4.39 -1.22 -5.05
C THR A 165 -4.88 -1.54 -6.46
N ARG A 166 -3.99 -1.54 -7.45
CA ARG A 166 -4.31 -1.88 -8.85
C ARG A 166 -4.80 -3.31 -8.98
N LEU A 167 -4.10 -4.28 -8.40
CA LEU A 167 -4.53 -5.68 -8.39
C LEU A 167 -5.90 -5.86 -7.74
N LYS A 168 -6.13 -5.19 -6.59
CA LYS A 168 -7.44 -5.21 -5.92
C LYS A 168 -8.57 -4.70 -6.81
N LEU A 169 -8.34 -3.56 -7.48
CA LEU A 169 -9.33 -2.98 -8.40
C LEU A 169 -9.53 -3.82 -9.67
N ALA A 170 -8.52 -4.59 -10.06
CA ALA A 170 -8.61 -5.60 -11.13
C ALA A 170 -9.32 -6.89 -10.68
N GLY A 171 -9.74 -7.00 -9.41
CA GLY A 171 -10.54 -8.11 -8.88
C GLY A 171 -9.76 -9.19 -8.13
N VAL A 172 -8.46 -8.99 -7.87
CA VAL A 172 -7.71 -9.89 -6.96
C VAL A 172 -8.27 -9.70 -5.54
N PRO A 173 -8.62 -10.78 -4.82
CA PRO A 173 -9.31 -10.71 -3.52
C PRO A 173 -8.37 -10.33 -2.36
N ILE A 174 -7.63 -9.24 -2.52
CA ILE A 174 -6.71 -8.73 -1.49
C ILE A 174 -7.53 -8.12 -0.35
N VAL A 175 -7.32 -8.59 0.87
CA VAL A 175 -8.04 -8.13 2.07
C VAL A 175 -7.16 -7.28 2.99
N ALA A 176 -5.86 -7.51 2.98
CA ALA A 176 -4.92 -6.79 3.82
C ALA A 176 -3.59 -6.50 3.13
N THR A 177 -2.92 -5.43 3.59
CA THR A 177 -1.50 -5.16 3.36
C THR A 177 -0.79 -5.12 4.70
N ASN A 178 0.26 -5.95 4.86
CA ASN A 178 1.14 -5.92 6.01
C ASN A 178 2.30 -4.95 5.78
N ILE A 179 2.52 -4.06 6.74
CA ILE A 179 3.58 -3.07 6.77
C ILE A 179 4.39 -3.24 8.08
N SER A 180 5.41 -4.09 8.04
CA SER A 180 6.29 -4.34 9.18
C SER A 180 7.51 -3.42 9.22
N TRP A 181 7.37 -2.20 8.72
CA TRP A 181 8.41 -1.18 8.65
C TRP A 181 7.84 0.22 8.92
N GLY A 182 8.70 1.19 9.15
CA GLY A 182 8.30 2.57 9.40
C GLY A 182 9.24 3.25 10.41
N GLY A 183 8.70 4.22 11.16
CA GLY A 183 9.42 4.91 12.23
C GLY A 183 9.95 6.29 11.85
N GLY A 184 9.74 6.74 10.62
CA GLY A 184 10.00 8.13 10.22
C GLY A 184 9.06 9.09 10.95
N THR A 185 9.58 10.28 11.33
CA THR A 185 8.80 11.33 12.00
C THR A 185 8.17 12.33 11.03
N SER A 186 8.56 12.27 9.76
CA SER A 186 8.06 13.17 8.72
C SER A 186 6.93 12.52 7.93
N THR A 187 5.85 13.24 7.71
CA THR A 187 4.76 12.80 6.85
C THR A 187 5.20 12.77 5.39
N SER A 188 4.77 11.77 4.66
CA SER A 188 4.90 11.67 3.20
C SER A 188 3.52 11.68 2.56
N LEU A 189 3.28 12.66 1.69
CA LEU A 189 1.98 12.72 1.02
C LEU A 189 1.79 11.58 0.04
N SER A 190 2.82 11.22 -0.71
CA SER A 190 2.70 10.10 -1.66
C SER A 190 2.33 8.81 -0.92
N LEU A 191 2.90 8.59 0.28
CA LEU A 191 2.54 7.47 1.13
C LEU A 191 1.09 7.60 1.66
N GLN A 192 0.68 8.80 2.12
CA GLN A 192 -0.72 9.05 2.51
C GLN A 192 -1.69 8.78 1.36
N THR A 193 -1.37 9.26 0.15
CA THR A 193 -2.21 9.05 -1.03
C THR A 193 -2.35 7.57 -1.38
N ALA A 194 -1.25 6.81 -1.30
CA ALA A 194 -1.29 5.37 -1.56
C ALA A 194 -2.11 4.62 -0.49
N LEU A 195 -1.97 4.97 0.79
CA LEU A 195 -2.75 4.38 1.88
C LEU A 195 -4.24 4.74 1.80
N GLN A 196 -4.56 6.00 1.42
CA GLN A 196 -5.94 6.41 1.16
C GLN A 196 -6.55 5.64 -0.02
N ALA A 197 -5.76 5.37 -1.06
CA ALA A 197 -6.21 4.56 -2.19
C ALA A 197 -6.53 3.11 -1.76
N GLN A 198 -5.74 2.54 -0.86
CA GLN A 198 -6.04 1.24 -0.25
C GLN A 198 -7.30 1.27 0.61
N ALA A 199 -7.52 2.34 1.41
CA ALA A 199 -8.75 2.55 2.16
C ALA A 199 -9.98 2.56 1.23
N ASN A 200 -9.90 3.34 0.15
CA ASN A 200 -10.97 3.44 -0.86
C ASN A 200 -11.23 2.10 -1.58
N ALA A 201 -10.20 1.27 -1.72
CA ALA A 201 -10.31 -0.08 -2.28
C ALA A 201 -10.79 -1.13 -1.27
N GLY A 202 -11.00 -0.76 -0.01
CA GLY A 202 -11.45 -1.66 1.05
C GLY A 202 -10.37 -2.63 1.55
N ILE A 203 -9.09 -2.23 1.50
CA ILE A 203 -7.96 -3.02 1.99
C ILE A 203 -7.62 -2.58 3.41
N THR A 204 -7.57 -3.52 4.35
CA THR A 204 -7.05 -3.27 5.70
C THR A 204 -5.53 -3.13 5.64
N VAL A 205 -4.97 -2.11 6.28
CA VAL A 205 -3.52 -1.91 6.36
C VAL A 205 -3.07 -2.13 7.79
N VAL A 206 -2.24 -3.15 8.03
CA VAL A 206 -1.72 -3.46 9.36
C VAL A 206 -0.28 -2.98 9.45
N VAL A 207 0.03 -2.18 10.47
CA VAL A 207 1.30 -1.45 10.57
C VAL A 207 1.96 -1.67 11.93
N ALA A 208 3.25 -1.99 11.93
CA ALA A 208 4.07 -2.02 13.14
C ALA A 208 4.20 -0.61 13.75
N SER A 209 4.01 -0.47 15.07
CA SER A 209 4.05 0.83 15.76
C SER A 209 5.46 1.46 15.81
N GLY A 210 6.52 0.63 15.74
CA GLY A 210 7.94 1.02 15.82
C GLY A 210 8.66 0.47 17.04
N ASN A 211 10.00 0.52 17.02
CA ASN A 211 10.88 -0.16 17.98
C ASN A 211 11.84 0.84 18.68
N ASN A 212 11.35 2.00 19.10
CA ASN A 212 12.15 3.06 19.70
C ASN A 212 11.72 3.42 21.13
N ALA A 213 10.86 2.60 21.76
CA ALA A 213 10.25 2.86 23.07
C ALA A 213 9.55 4.23 23.15
N GLY A 214 9.07 4.73 22.00
CA GLY A 214 8.52 6.08 21.85
C GLY A 214 7.02 6.11 22.04
N ASP A 215 6.52 7.24 22.56
CA ASP A 215 5.10 7.58 22.58
C ASP A 215 4.72 8.20 21.25
N ASN A 216 3.93 7.44 20.44
CA ASN A 216 3.48 7.88 19.11
C ASN A 216 2.40 8.98 19.19
N ASP A 217 1.75 9.17 20.35
CA ASP A 217 0.84 10.29 20.57
C ASP A 217 1.63 11.61 20.74
N ALA A 218 2.80 11.56 21.41
CA ALA A 218 3.67 12.70 21.59
C ALA A 218 4.57 12.98 20.37
N LEU A 219 5.09 11.93 19.74
CA LEU A 219 5.95 12.01 18.55
C LEU A 219 5.50 10.99 17.50
N PRO A 220 4.58 11.36 16.60
CA PRO A 220 4.03 10.47 15.59
C PRO A 220 5.09 9.76 14.74
N ARG A 221 4.87 8.48 14.48
CA ARG A 221 5.71 7.63 13.62
C ARG A 221 4.89 7.16 12.42
N TYR A 222 5.44 7.30 11.24
CA TYR A 222 4.71 6.99 10.02
C TYR A 222 5.28 5.74 9.34
N PRO A 223 4.36 4.88 8.78
CA PRO A 223 2.93 5.12 8.51
C PRO A 223 1.96 4.82 9.68
N SER A 224 2.41 4.28 10.83
CA SER A 224 1.52 3.78 11.89
C SER A 224 0.62 4.86 12.51
N SER A 225 1.04 6.13 12.52
CA SER A 225 0.26 7.24 13.08
C SER A 225 -0.57 8.03 12.06
N TYR A 226 -0.77 7.51 10.82
CA TYR A 226 -1.73 8.13 9.92
C TYR A 226 -3.18 7.85 10.37
N PRO A 227 -4.06 8.86 10.38
CA PRO A 227 -5.43 8.72 10.89
C PRO A 227 -6.41 8.16 9.84
N PHE A 228 -6.03 7.05 9.19
CA PHE A 228 -6.92 6.38 8.24
C PHE A 228 -7.66 5.23 8.91
N GLU A 229 -8.97 5.14 8.68
CA GLU A 229 -9.84 4.14 9.30
C GLU A 229 -9.50 2.69 8.91
N ASN A 230 -8.78 2.48 7.83
CA ASN A 230 -8.33 1.16 7.40
C ASN A 230 -6.98 0.74 8.00
N ILE A 231 -6.31 1.61 8.76
CA ILE A 231 -5.04 1.28 9.44
C ILE A 231 -5.32 0.63 10.80
N ILE A 232 -4.57 -0.42 11.09
CA ILE A 232 -4.45 -1.03 12.42
C ILE A 232 -2.99 -0.94 12.82
N SER A 233 -2.67 -0.08 13.79
CA SER A 233 -1.34 0.10 14.35
C SER A 233 -1.11 -0.85 15.52
N VAL A 234 0.02 -1.61 15.50
CA VAL A 234 0.24 -2.76 16.38
C VAL A 234 1.51 -2.59 17.20
N ALA A 235 1.39 -2.60 18.53
CA ALA A 235 2.48 -2.69 19.48
C ALA A 235 2.90 -4.15 19.73
N GLY A 236 4.12 -4.36 20.22
CA GLY A 236 4.63 -5.69 20.58
C GLY A 236 4.48 -6.01 22.05
N SER A 237 4.00 -7.21 22.39
CA SER A 237 3.96 -7.76 23.75
C SER A 237 4.85 -9.00 23.91
N ASP A 238 5.21 -9.31 25.18
CA ASP A 238 5.88 -10.55 25.55
C ASP A 238 4.87 -11.65 25.98
N ALA A 239 5.39 -12.82 26.34
CA ALA A 239 4.59 -13.97 26.79
C ALA A 239 3.89 -13.75 28.15
N SER A 240 4.22 -12.72 28.88
CA SER A 240 3.58 -12.30 30.12
C SER A 240 2.64 -11.12 29.95
N ASP A 241 2.31 -10.79 28.69
CA ASP A 241 1.46 -9.67 28.29
C ASP A 241 2.02 -8.28 28.62
N ASN A 242 3.31 -8.15 28.93
CA ASN A 242 3.93 -6.83 29.08
C ASN A 242 4.20 -6.22 27.71
N LEU A 243 4.08 -4.90 27.61
CA LEU A 243 4.59 -4.16 26.46
C LEU A 243 6.11 -4.38 26.36
N LEU A 244 6.61 -4.70 25.16
CA LEU A 244 8.06 -4.84 24.95
C LEU A 244 8.77 -3.53 25.25
N GLY A 245 9.89 -3.60 25.99
CA GLY A 245 10.61 -2.42 26.44
C GLY A 245 11.07 -1.47 25.32
N PHE A 246 11.19 -1.97 24.09
CA PHE A 246 11.51 -1.18 22.90
C PHE A 246 10.28 -0.85 22.05
N SER A 247 9.11 -1.46 22.30
CA SER A 247 7.91 -1.18 21.49
C SER A 247 7.49 0.27 21.62
N ASN A 248 7.17 0.89 20.50
CA ASN A 248 6.42 2.13 20.54
C ASN A 248 4.99 1.86 21.02
N TYR A 249 4.39 2.88 21.62
CA TYR A 249 3.05 2.87 22.20
C TYR A 249 2.33 4.20 21.90
N GLY A 250 1.06 4.28 22.25
CA GLY A 250 0.25 5.50 22.13
C GLY A 250 -1.20 5.17 22.45
N ALA A 251 -1.77 5.83 23.46
CA ALA A 251 -3.13 5.57 23.94
C ALA A 251 -4.21 5.91 22.89
N THR A 252 -3.85 6.64 21.83
CA THR A 252 -4.75 7.05 20.74
C THR A 252 -4.24 6.66 19.35
N SER A 253 -2.93 6.57 19.15
CA SER A 253 -2.30 6.34 17.84
C SER A 253 -1.84 4.91 17.59
N VAL A 254 -1.86 4.04 18.63
CA VAL A 254 -1.57 2.62 18.51
C VAL A 254 -2.79 1.83 18.97
N ASP A 255 -3.35 1.00 18.09
CA ASP A 255 -4.68 0.41 18.31
C ASP A 255 -4.68 -0.71 19.36
N LEU A 256 -3.78 -1.69 19.22
CA LEU A 256 -3.70 -2.86 20.09
C LEU A 256 -2.27 -3.38 20.17
N ALA A 257 -2.04 -4.34 21.08
CA ALA A 257 -0.80 -5.11 21.11
C ALA A 257 -1.01 -6.52 20.53
N ALA A 258 0.07 -7.14 20.07
CA ALA A 258 0.14 -8.54 19.68
C ALA A 258 1.51 -9.14 20.04
N PRO A 259 1.66 -10.48 20.09
CA PRO A 259 2.93 -11.12 20.40
C PRO A 259 4.08 -10.64 19.52
N GLY A 260 5.16 -10.17 20.14
CA GLY A 260 6.31 -9.60 19.44
C GLY A 260 7.67 -10.02 19.98
N ALA A 261 7.73 -10.84 21.05
CA ALA A 261 8.97 -11.28 21.70
C ALA A 261 9.34 -12.71 21.31
N GLY A 262 10.53 -12.93 20.75
CA GLY A 262 11.03 -14.27 20.46
C GLY A 262 10.08 -15.10 19.59
N ILE A 263 9.50 -14.49 18.58
CA ILE A 263 8.51 -15.12 17.69
C ILE A 263 9.23 -16.05 16.71
N LEU A 264 8.96 -17.34 16.82
CA LEU A 264 9.51 -18.37 15.93
C LEU A 264 8.75 -18.38 14.59
N SER A 265 9.49 -18.25 13.49
CA SER A 265 8.94 -18.24 12.15
C SER A 265 9.96 -18.70 11.10
N THR A 266 9.56 -18.70 9.82
CA THR A 266 10.38 -19.07 8.67
C THR A 266 11.50 -18.06 8.38
N LEU A 267 12.63 -18.54 7.89
CA LEU A 267 13.78 -17.75 7.41
C LEU A 267 14.24 -18.26 6.04
N PRO A 268 14.87 -17.45 5.20
CA PRO A 268 15.36 -17.90 3.90
C PRO A 268 16.25 -19.15 3.98
N GLY A 269 16.22 -19.97 2.94
CA GLY A 269 17.03 -21.18 2.84
C GLY A 269 16.50 -22.35 3.68
N ASN A 270 15.18 -22.45 3.85
CA ASN A 270 14.49 -23.50 4.61
C ASN A 270 14.86 -23.51 6.10
N ASN A 271 15.17 -22.34 6.65
CA ASN A 271 15.51 -22.17 8.05
C ASN A 271 14.32 -21.61 8.85
N TYR A 272 14.47 -21.68 10.17
CA TYR A 272 13.53 -21.12 11.14
C TYR A 272 14.31 -20.38 12.23
N GLY A 273 13.73 -19.33 12.79
CA GLY A 273 14.38 -18.55 13.83
C GLY A 273 13.41 -17.71 14.64
N ALA A 274 13.82 -17.38 15.88
CA ALA A 274 13.04 -16.55 16.77
C ALA A 274 13.55 -15.11 16.77
N ILE A 275 12.65 -14.16 16.46
CA ILE A 275 12.96 -12.74 16.34
C ILE A 275 11.98 -11.92 17.18
N SER A 276 12.42 -10.74 17.62
CA SER A 276 11.59 -9.83 18.41
C SER A 276 11.43 -8.48 17.72
N GLY A 277 10.21 -7.94 17.74
CA GLY A 277 9.90 -6.64 17.14
C GLY A 277 8.41 -6.39 17.01
N THR A 278 8.01 -5.13 16.87
CA THR A 278 6.66 -4.79 16.44
C THR A 278 6.39 -5.27 15.02
N SER A 279 7.45 -5.49 14.23
CA SER A 279 7.42 -6.13 12.92
C SER A 279 6.91 -7.59 12.98
N MET A 280 7.07 -8.27 14.12
CA MET A 280 6.54 -9.62 14.35
C MET A 280 5.15 -9.58 14.96
N ALA A 281 4.79 -8.48 15.62
CA ALA A 281 3.44 -8.29 16.17
C ALA A 281 2.39 -8.00 15.07
N ALA A 282 2.68 -7.11 14.14
CA ALA A 282 1.78 -6.74 13.04
C ALA A 282 1.28 -7.95 12.22
N PRO A 283 2.13 -8.91 11.80
CA PRO A 283 1.67 -10.05 11.01
C PRO A 283 0.68 -10.98 11.74
N HIS A 284 0.66 -11.03 13.09
CA HIS A 284 -0.40 -11.75 13.81
C HIS A 284 -1.78 -11.15 13.54
N VAL A 285 -1.85 -9.82 13.51
CA VAL A 285 -3.09 -9.11 13.18
C VAL A 285 -3.45 -9.33 11.70
N THR A 286 -2.47 -9.30 10.80
CA THR A 286 -2.69 -9.55 9.36
C THR A 286 -3.21 -10.97 9.10
N GLY A 287 -2.64 -11.97 9.75
CA GLY A 287 -3.13 -13.35 9.68
C GLY A 287 -4.55 -13.48 10.23
N THR A 288 -4.86 -12.76 11.30
CA THR A 288 -6.24 -12.70 11.84
C THR A 288 -7.20 -12.05 10.84
N VAL A 289 -6.82 -10.95 10.17
CA VAL A 289 -7.63 -10.36 9.08
C VAL A 289 -7.93 -11.40 8.01
N ALA A 290 -6.94 -12.22 7.62
CA ALA A 290 -7.12 -13.29 6.63
C ALA A 290 -8.11 -14.35 7.11
N LEU A 291 -8.04 -14.80 8.37
CA LEU A 291 -9.01 -15.73 8.97
C LEU A 291 -10.44 -15.15 8.92
N LEU A 292 -10.61 -13.90 9.35
CA LEU A 292 -11.92 -13.24 9.35
C LEU A 292 -12.50 -13.15 7.93
N ALA A 293 -11.67 -12.75 6.97
CA ALA A 293 -12.07 -12.64 5.57
C ALA A 293 -12.40 -14.00 4.94
N SER A 294 -11.78 -15.10 5.40
CA SER A 294 -12.07 -16.44 4.89
C SER A 294 -13.50 -16.90 5.21
N VAL A 295 -14.05 -16.51 6.36
CA VAL A 295 -15.43 -16.82 6.76
C VAL A 295 -16.43 -15.74 6.37
N ARG A 296 -15.97 -14.53 6.11
CA ARG A 296 -16.77 -13.36 5.75
C ARG A 296 -16.14 -12.59 4.59
N PRO A 297 -16.13 -13.16 3.37
CA PRO A 297 -15.48 -12.55 2.20
C PRO A 297 -16.02 -11.15 1.84
N ASN A 298 -17.26 -10.85 2.23
CA ASN A 298 -17.90 -9.56 1.97
C ASN A 298 -17.82 -8.57 3.15
N ALA A 299 -17.09 -8.91 4.23
CA ALA A 299 -16.89 -7.96 5.32
C ALA A 299 -16.01 -6.79 4.83
N SER A 300 -16.45 -5.56 5.10
CA SER A 300 -15.63 -4.39 4.80
C SER A 300 -14.40 -4.30 5.72
N ALA A 301 -13.36 -3.58 5.31
CA ALA A 301 -12.18 -3.32 6.15
C ALA A 301 -12.58 -2.73 7.52
N GLY A 302 -13.57 -1.82 7.57
CA GLY A 302 -14.09 -1.26 8.80
C GLY A 302 -14.78 -2.30 9.70
N GLN A 303 -15.51 -3.27 9.13
CA GLN A 303 -16.12 -4.36 9.90
C GLN A 303 -15.06 -5.30 10.47
N ILE A 304 -14.05 -5.65 9.69
CA ILE A 304 -12.91 -6.47 10.14
C ILE A 304 -12.15 -5.75 11.26
N ARG A 305 -11.79 -4.48 11.05
CA ARG A 305 -11.13 -3.65 12.08
C ARG A 305 -11.96 -3.59 13.37
N SER A 306 -13.25 -3.32 13.27
CA SER A 306 -14.15 -3.26 14.43
C SER A 306 -14.29 -4.61 15.14
N ALA A 307 -14.24 -5.72 14.42
CA ALA A 307 -14.26 -7.05 15.02
C ALA A 307 -12.98 -7.29 15.82
N ILE A 308 -11.81 -6.99 15.26
CA ILE A 308 -10.51 -7.16 15.92
C ILE A 308 -10.40 -6.25 17.16
N LEU A 309 -10.61 -4.94 16.99
CA LEU A 309 -10.41 -3.99 18.08
C LEU A 309 -11.45 -4.12 19.21
N GLY A 310 -12.65 -4.60 18.87
CA GLY A 310 -13.71 -4.80 19.87
C GLY A 310 -13.67 -6.15 20.58
N SER A 311 -12.66 -6.99 20.33
CA SER A 311 -12.57 -8.35 20.90
C SER A 311 -11.19 -8.68 21.47
N VAL A 312 -10.37 -7.66 21.73
CA VAL A 312 -9.08 -7.84 22.39
C VAL A 312 -9.23 -8.38 23.82
N ASP A 313 -8.25 -9.15 24.27
CA ASP A 313 -8.11 -9.47 25.68
C ASP A 313 -7.62 -8.24 26.43
N ALA A 314 -8.40 -7.76 27.40
CA ALA A 314 -8.01 -6.62 28.21
C ALA A 314 -6.82 -7.00 29.09
N VAL A 315 -5.73 -6.25 28.99
CA VAL A 315 -4.48 -6.50 29.70
C VAL A 315 -4.10 -5.28 30.53
N PRO A 316 -4.03 -5.38 31.87
CA PRO A 316 -3.71 -4.23 32.72
C PRO A 316 -2.39 -3.53 32.38
N ALA A 317 -1.35 -4.27 31.94
CA ALA A 317 -0.06 -3.71 31.55
C ALA A 317 -0.12 -2.89 30.23
N LEU A 318 -1.15 -3.08 29.43
CA LEU A 318 -1.39 -2.37 28.17
C LEU A 318 -2.36 -1.19 28.30
N ALA A 319 -3.01 -1.04 29.47
CA ALA A 319 -3.92 0.07 29.74
C ALA A 319 -3.19 1.42 29.63
N GLY A 320 -3.73 2.33 28.77
CA GLY A 320 -3.10 3.62 28.46
C GLY A 320 -1.82 3.52 27.62
N LYS A 321 -1.47 2.33 27.12
CA LYS A 321 -0.36 2.11 26.21
C LYS A 321 -0.82 1.92 24.77
N VAL A 322 -1.97 1.31 24.59
CA VAL A 322 -2.65 1.17 23.29
C VAL A 322 -4.12 1.57 23.44
N ALA A 323 -4.75 1.98 22.37
CA ALA A 323 -6.11 2.55 22.38
C ALA A 323 -7.16 1.57 22.97
N THR A 324 -7.03 0.27 22.68
CA THR A 324 -7.92 -0.76 23.22
C THR A 324 -7.55 -1.21 24.63
N GLY A 325 -6.34 -0.89 25.11
CA GLY A 325 -5.79 -1.42 26.38
C GLY A 325 -5.62 -2.94 26.38
N GLY A 326 -5.53 -3.59 25.21
CA GLY A 326 -5.56 -5.04 25.09
C GLY A 326 -4.65 -5.66 24.04
N ARG A 327 -4.56 -6.99 24.12
CA ARG A 327 -3.86 -7.86 23.19
C ARG A 327 -4.83 -8.50 22.22
N LEU A 328 -4.38 -8.75 20.99
CA LEU A 328 -5.10 -9.49 19.95
C LEU A 328 -5.67 -10.81 20.49
N ASN A 329 -6.94 -11.10 20.17
CA ASN A 329 -7.56 -12.40 20.34
C ASN A 329 -8.24 -12.79 19.01
N ALA A 330 -7.64 -13.76 18.28
CA ALA A 330 -8.09 -14.14 16.94
C ALA A 330 -9.44 -14.88 16.99
N PHE A 331 -9.65 -15.73 18.01
CA PHE A 331 -10.90 -16.48 18.17
C PHE A 331 -12.09 -15.57 18.51
N ALA A 332 -11.91 -14.65 19.46
CA ALA A 332 -12.95 -13.70 19.82
C ALA A 332 -13.29 -12.76 18.65
N ALA A 333 -12.28 -12.32 17.86
CA ALA A 333 -12.50 -11.53 16.66
C ALA A 333 -13.30 -12.29 15.60
N LEU A 334 -13.00 -13.59 15.42
CA LEU A 334 -13.74 -14.47 14.52
C LEU A 334 -15.20 -14.60 14.94
N GLY A 335 -15.46 -14.86 16.22
CA GLY A 335 -16.82 -14.90 16.77
C GLY A 335 -17.59 -13.60 16.53
N ARG A 336 -16.92 -12.46 16.72
CA ARG A 336 -17.53 -11.14 16.54
C ARG A 336 -17.85 -10.82 15.08
N VAL A 337 -16.98 -11.15 14.13
CA VAL A 337 -17.25 -10.92 12.71
C VAL A 337 -18.37 -11.83 12.20
N MET A 338 -18.49 -13.03 12.75
CA MET A 338 -19.58 -13.96 12.42
C MET A 338 -20.92 -13.51 13.00
N ALA A 339 -20.95 -13.03 14.25
CA ALA A 339 -22.15 -12.54 14.93
C ALA A 339 -22.71 -11.24 14.33
N ALA A 340 -21.91 -10.46 13.63
CA ALA A 340 -22.32 -9.23 12.95
C ALA A 340 -23.25 -9.46 11.73
N VAL A 341 -23.68 -10.71 11.47
CA VAL A 341 -24.79 -11.03 10.56
C VAL A 341 -26.09 -10.88 11.34
N PRO A 342 -27.05 -10.06 10.91
CA PRO A 342 -28.43 -10.35 11.26
C PRO A 342 -28.73 -11.78 10.75
N ALA A 343 -29.27 -12.65 11.62
CA ALA A 343 -29.88 -13.89 11.15
C ALA A 343 -30.77 -13.56 9.94
N PRO A 344 -30.90 -14.43 8.92
CA PRO A 344 -31.82 -14.19 7.83
C PRO A 344 -33.23 -14.11 8.43
N GLY A 345 -33.56 -12.94 8.93
CA GLY A 345 -34.87 -12.56 9.33
C GLY A 345 -35.67 -12.38 8.05
N THR A 346 -36.85 -12.94 7.97
CA THR A 346 -37.88 -12.56 7.01
C THR A 346 -37.79 -11.05 6.77
N PRO A 347 -37.61 -10.59 5.53
CA PRO A 347 -37.55 -9.16 5.27
C PRO A 347 -38.81 -8.53 5.88
N PRO A 348 -38.74 -7.47 6.67
CA PRO A 348 -39.94 -6.74 7.03
C PRO A 348 -40.63 -6.35 5.73
N ALA A 349 -41.97 -6.53 5.69
CA ALA A 349 -42.75 -6.10 4.56
C ALA A 349 -42.32 -4.65 4.23
N PRO A 350 -41.98 -4.34 2.97
CA PRO A 350 -41.53 -3.00 2.63
C PRO A 350 -42.62 -2.01 3.06
N PRO A 351 -42.26 -0.90 3.74
CA PRO A 351 -43.21 0.17 3.95
C PRO A 351 -43.72 0.64 2.58
N PRO A 352 -45.01 1.05 2.47
CA PRO A 352 -45.53 1.53 1.21
C PRO A 352 -44.58 2.62 0.68
N LEU A 353 -44.09 2.39 -0.54
CA LEU A 353 -43.13 3.30 -1.20
C LEU A 353 -43.74 4.71 -1.23
N PRO A 354 -43.04 5.75 -0.75
CA PRO A 354 -43.35 7.10 -1.15
C PRO A 354 -43.24 7.21 -2.68
N PRO A 355 -44.04 8.06 -3.33
CA PRO A 355 -43.96 8.23 -4.76
C PRO A 355 -42.48 8.49 -5.15
N PRO A 356 -41.97 7.90 -6.24
CA PRO A 356 -40.56 8.00 -6.60
C PRO A 356 -40.19 9.48 -6.73
N PRO A 357 -39.10 9.93 -6.08
CA PRO A 357 -38.54 11.23 -6.41
C PRO A 357 -38.13 11.22 -7.89
N PRO A 358 -38.15 12.38 -8.56
CA PRO A 358 -37.68 12.43 -9.93
C PRO A 358 -36.26 11.82 -10.00
N PRO A 359 -35.91 11.07 -11.06
CA PRO A 359 -34.61 10.43 -11.15
C PRO A 359 -33.52 11.44 -10.91
N PRO A 360 -32.51 11.15 -10.03
CA PRO A 360 -31.36 12.02 -9.89
C PRO A 360 -30.71 12.19 -11.28
N PRO A 361 -30.13 13.35 -11.58
CA PRO A 361 -29.37 13.49 -12.80
C PRO A 361 -28.32 12.38 -12.83
N PRO A 362 -28.02 11.79 -14.01
CA PRO A 362 -27.05 10.72 -14.11
C PRO A 362 -25.75 11.14 -13.40
N PRO A 363 -25.13 10.24 -12.61
CA PRO A 363 -23.84 10.57 -12.00
C PRO A 363 -22.88 11.02 -13.09
N PRO A 364 -22.06 12.04 -12.84
CA PRO A 364 -21.04 12.43 -13.79
C PRO A 364 -20.23 11.17 -14.15
N PRO A 365 -19.87 10.98 -15.43
CA PRO A 365 -19.09 9.81 -15.82
C PRO A 365 -17.86 9.69 -14.93
N PRO A 366 -17.43 8.47 -14.55
CA PRO A 366 -16.26 8.30 -13.70
C PRO A 366 -15.10 9.05 -14.34
N VAL A 367 -14.43 9.88 -13.55
CA VAL A 367 -13.24 10.60 -14.00
C VAL A 367 -12.19 9.53 -14.31
N VAL A 368 -12.02 9.26 -15.60
CA VAL A 368 -11.04 8.28 -16.08
C VAL A 368 -9.68 8.93 -15.91
N ASN A 369 -9.00 8.62 -14.81
CA ASN A 369 -7.65 9.12 -14.50
C ASN A 369 -6.61 8.42 -15.40
N THR A 370 -6.79 8.55 -16.73
CA THR A 370 -5.97 7.88 -17.75
C THR A 370 -4.58 8.49 -17.76
N LEU A 371 -3.55 7.65 -17.64
CA LEU A 371 -2.16 8.08 -17.82
C LEU A 371 -1.98 8.61 -19.26
N LEU A 372 -1.56 9.86 -19.39
CA LEU A 372 -1.25 10.50 -20.67
C LEU A 372 0.22 10.34 -21.03
N ALA A 373 1.10 10.47 -20.04
CA ALA A 373 2.55 10.31 -20.18
C ALA A 373 3.25 10.21 -18.84
N SER A 374 4.42 9.57 -18.81
CA SER A 374 5.33 9.58 -17.67
C SER A 374 6.78 9.53 -18.14
N ASP A 375 7.71 10.03 -17.31
CA ASP A 375 9.16 9.90 -17.49
C ASP A 375 9.84 9.94 -16.13
N THR A 376 10.62 8.93 -15.83
CA THR A 376 11.40 8.83 -14.59
C THR A 376 12.81 9.41 -14.73
N PHE A 377 13.19 9.84 -15.95
CA PHE A 377 14.53 10.30 -16.32
C PHE A 377 15.65 9.30 -16.02
N ASN A 378 15.31 8.04 -15.77
CA ASN A 378 16.26 6.97 -15.45
C ASN A 378 17.00 6.54 -16.72
N ARG A 379 18.01 7.32 -17.12
CA ARG A 379 18.86 7.10 -18.28
C ARG A 379 20.20 7.79 -18.14
N ALA A 380 21.14 7.42 -19.00
CA ALA A 380 22.48 7.98 -19.00
C ALA A 380 22.47 9.52 -19.06
N ASN A 381 23.46 10.14 -18.40
CA ASN A 381 23.65 11.59 -18.45
C ASN A 381 23.73 12.10 -19.89
N ALA A 382 23.00 13.17 -20.19
CA ALA A 382 22.92 13.78 -21.50
C ALA A 382 22.90 15.31 -21.41
N THR A 383 23.50 15.99 -22.38
CA THR A 383 23.54 17.45 -22.43
C THR A 383 22.25 18.06 -22.99
N THR A 384 21.35 17.23 -23.52
CA THR A 384 20.06 17.63 -24.10
C THR A 384 19.00 16.61 -23.72
N LEU A 385 17.73 17.02 -23.75
CA LEU A 385 16.61 16.08 -23.67
C LEU A 385 16.40 15.40 -25.03
N SER A 386 16.19 14.08 -24.98
CA SER A 386 15.75 13.29 -26.14
C SER A 386 14.23 13.11 -26.14
N ALA A 387 13.70 12.54 -27.22
CA ALA A 387 12.31 12.13 -27.30
C ALA A 387 11.90 11.30 -26.04
N PRO A 388 10.65 11.44 -25.56
CA PRO A 388 9.54 12.18 -26.17
C PRO A 388 9.52 13.70 -25.87
N TRP A 389 10.54 14.27 -25.25
CA TRP A 389 10.58 15.68 -24.88
C TRP A 389 10.93 16.60 -26.06
N LEU A 390 10.17 17.68 -26.19
CA LEU A 390 10.40 18.76 -27.16
C LEU A 390 10.84 20.01 -26.42
N THR A 391 12.12 20.35 -26.50
CA THR A 391 12.65 21.60 -25.94
C THR A 391 12.22 22.77 -26.80
N GLN A 392 11.43 23.68 -26.23
CA GLN A 392 10.88 24.86 -26.91
C GLN A 392 11.70 26.13 -26.64
N ALA A 393 12.44 26.18 -25.54
CA ALA A 393 13.34 27.27 -25.18
C ALA A 393 14.41 26.82 -24.19
N GLY A 394 15.54 27.51 -24.19
CA GLY A 394 16.65 27.27 -23.31
C GLY A 394 17.28 25.89 -23.50
N ARG A 395 17.94 25.37 -22.47
CA ARG A 395 18.55 24.04 -22.48
C ARG A 395 18.24 23.29 -21.20
N PHE A 396 18.01 22.00 -21.36
CA PHE A 396 17.92 21.01 -20.30
C PHE A 396 18.98 19.93 -20.50
N ALA A 397 19.39 19.29 -19.41
CA ALA A 397 20.26 18.11 -19.43
C ALA A 397 19.66 17.03 -18.56
N ILE A 398 20.04 15.78 -18.79
CA ILE A 398 19.86 14.69 -17.85
C ILE A 398 21.15 14.54 -17.05
N ALA A 399 21.06 14.59 -15.73
CA ALA A 399 22.17 14.39 -14.82
C ALA A 399 21.70 13.66 -13.57
N SER A 400 22.32 12.54 -13.24
CA SER A 400 21.97 11.70 -12.08
C SER A 400 20.47 11.34 -12.04
N ASN A 401 19.95 10.85 -13.16
CA ASN A 401 18.55 10.45 -13.36
C ASN A 401 17.53 11.59 -13.14
N ARG A 402 17.93 12.84 -13.40
CA ARG A 402 17.09 14.03 -13.21
C ARG A 402 17.20 14.97 -14.40
N ILE A 403 16.12 15.70 -14.67
CA ILE A 403 16.18 16.83 -15.58
C ILE A 403 16.74 18.06 -14.86
N VAL A 404 17.66 18.77 -15.49
CA VAL A 404 18.31 19.96 -14.94
C VAL A 404 18.24 21.10 -15.95
N ALA A 405 17.70 22.25 -15.54
CA ALA A 405 17.72 23.47 -16.34
C ALA A 405 19.16 24.04 -16.41
N LYS A 406 19.65 24.31 -17.63
CA LYS A 406 21.03 24.77 -17.87
C LYS A 406 21.13 26.23 -18.32
N SER A 407 20.03 26.85 -18.75
CA SER A 407 20.04 28.26 -19.20
C SER A 407 19.75 29.22 -18.07
N THR A 408 20.39 30.37 -18.08
CA THR A 408 20.15 31.48 -17.13
C THR A 408 18.82 32.21 -17.37
N GLY A 409 18.28 32.12 -18.59
CA GLY A 409 16.95 32.62 -18.99
C GLY A 409 15.84 31.59 -18.75
N THR A 410 14.80 31.68 -19.57
CA THR A 410 13.69 30.72 -19.57
C THR A 410 14.11 29.43 -20.28
N SER A 411 13.85 28.30 -19.63
CA SER A 411 13.90 26.96 -20.24
C SER A 411 12.49 26.35 -20.21
N GLN A 412 12.06 25.84 -21.36
CA GLN A 412 10.75 25.17 -21.49
C GLN A 412 10.89 23.91 -22.34
N ALA A 413 10.34 22.82 -21.84
CA ALA A 413 10.21 21.57 -22.57
C ALA A 413 8.82 21.00 -22.33
N VAL A 414 8.20 20.47 -23.39
CA VAL A 414 6.89 19.82 -23.33
C VAL A 414 6.99 18.37 -23.79
N MET A 415 6.07 17.54 -23.31
CA MET A 415 5.97 16.14 -23.72
C MET A 415 5.36 16.08 -25.11
N GLY A 416 6.09 15.51 -26.07
CA GLY A 416 5.60 15.27 -27.43
C GLY A 416 4.49 14.24 -27.45
N GLY A 417 3.53 14.43 -28.36
CA GLY A 417 2.39 13.51 -28.50
C GLY A 417 1.30 13.67 -27.46
N VAL A 418 1.48 14.52 -26.42
CA VAL A 418 0.47 14.78 -25.39
C VAL A 418 -0.24 16.09 -25.68
N SER A 419 -1.58 16.03 -25.76
CA SER A 419 -2.45 17.20 -25.85
C SER A 419 -3.74 16.93 -25.05
N ALA A 420 -3.98 17.73 -24.01
CA ALA A 420 -5.16 17.59 -23.15
C ALA A 420 -5.71 18.96 -22.75
N ALA A 421 -7.05 19.06 -22.68
CA ALA A 421 -7.73 20.22 -22.12
C ALA A 421 -7.81 20.10 -20.59
N ASP A 422 -8.15 18.93 -20.10
CA ASP A 422 -8.22 18.61 -18.68
C ASP A 422 -7.09 17.63 -18.33
N ALA A 423 -6.17 18.09 -17.48
CA ALA A 423 -5.02 17.31 -17.08
C ALA A 423 -4.51 17.71 -15.69
N THR A 424 -3.96 16.73 -15.00
CA THR A 424 -3.13 16.91 -13.81
C THR A 424 -1.72 16.43 -14.12
N VAL A 425 -0.74 17.26 -13.81
CA VAL A 425 0.68 16.91 -13.93
C VAL A 425 1.34 16.99 -12.56
N ASN A 426 2.21 16.05 -12.26
CA ASN A 426 3.03 16.07 -11.06
C ASN A 426 4.49 15.74 -11.37
N SER A 427 5.37 16.26 -10.54
CA SER A 427 6.81 16.02 -10.58
C SER A 427 7.44 16.48 -9.27
N THR A 428 8.44 15.76 -8.79
CA THR A 428 9.29 16.26 -7.71
C THR A 428 10.21 17.34 -8.29
N VAL A 429 10.02 18.59 -7.86
CA VAL A 429 10.80 19.73 -8.33
C VAL A 429 11.65 20.32 -7.21
N SER A 430 12.80 20.92 -7.59
CA SER A 430 13.62 21.72 -6.68
C SER A 430 14.07 22.99 -7.40
N LEU A 431 13.94 24.13 -6.71
CA LEU A 431 14.45 25.40 -7.24
C LEU A 431 15.96 25.37 -7.48
N GLY A 432 16.73 24.66 -6.63
CA GLY A 432 18.17 24.75 -6.68
C GLY A 432 18.63 26.23 -6.66
N THR A 433 19.42 26.63 -7.64
CA THR A 433 19.84 28.04 -7.88
C THR A 433 18.88 28.80 -8.80
N SER A 434 17.89 28.16 -9.41
CA SER A 434 16.86 28.81 -10.26
C SER A 434 15.98 29.76 -9.46
N SER A 435 15.53 30.82 -10.12
CA SER A 435 14.52 31.72 -9.55
C SER A 435 13.11 31.15 -9.62
N SER A 436 12.83 30.24 -10.57
CA SER A 436 11.52 29.60 -10.72
C SER A 436 11.67 28.19 -11.31
N ALA A 437 10.87 27.24 -10.80
CA ALA A 437 10.78 25.86 -11.27
C ALA A 437 9.33 25.39 -11.21
N GLY A 438 8.76 24.87 -12.31
CA GLY A 438 7.37 24.47 -12.33
C GLY A 438 6.89 23.77 -13.57
N LEU A 439 5.60 23.49 -13.58
CA LEU A 439 4.86 22.66 -14.50
C LEU A 439 3.97 23.51 -15.40
N VAL A 440 3.80 23.13 -16.65
CA VAL A 440 2.90 23.81 -17.59
C VAL A 440 1.77 22.89 -18.05
N LEU A 441 0.60 23.49 -18.24
CA LEU A 441 -0.62 22.86 -18.76
C LEU A 441 -1.19 23.70 -19.90
N ARG A 442 -1.91 23.05 -20.82
CA ARG A 442 -2.57 23.66 -21.99
C ARG A 442 -1.59 24.50 -22.82
N ALA A 443 -0.33 24.06 -22.92
CA ALA A 443 0.69 24.81 -23.64
C ALA A 443 0.51 24.68 -25.15
N THR A 444 0.40 25.83 -25.85
CA THR A 444 0.29 25.95 -27.31
C THR A 444 1.19 27.08 -27.83
N GLY A 445 1.69 27.00 -29.04
CA GLY A 445 2.44 28.09 -29.67
C GLY A 445 3.84 28.37 -29.10
N GLY A 446 4.45 27.35 -28.49
CA GLY A 446 5.82 27.45 -27.94
C GLY A 446 5.93 28.30 -26.67
N VAL A 447 7.15 28.82 -26.41
CA VAL A 447 7.49 29.53 -25.15
C VAL A 447 6.70 30.83 -24.92
N ASN A 448 6.29 31.49 -26.02
CA ASN A 448 5.49 32.73 -26.00
C ASN A 448 4.00 32.49 -26.33
N GLY A 449 3.59 31.25 -26.45
CA GLY A 449 2.21 30.90 -26.76
C GLY A 449 1.27 31.05 -25.55
N SER A 450 0.19 30.29 -25.57
CA SER A 450 -0.78 30.26 -24.45
C SER A 450 -0.50 29.09 -23.54
N MET A 451 -0.47 29.29 -22.21
CA MET A 451 -0.32 28.23 -21.23
C MET A 451 -0.68 28.68 -19.81
N TYR A 452 -1.00 27.74 -18.94
CA TYR A 452 -0.94 27.94 -17.51
C TYR A 452 0.38 27.40 -16.97
N TRP A 453 0.97 28.09 -15.98
CA TRP A 453 2.23 27.75 -15.36
C TRP A 453 2.09 27.74 -13.82
N GLY A 454 2.07 26.53 -13.25
CA GLY A 454 2.10 26.29 -11.81
C GLY A 454 3.53 26.15 -11.32
N VAL A 455 3.97 27.02 -10.39
CA VAL A 455 5.42 27.21 -10.18
C VAL A 455 5.78 27.56 -8.74
N LEU A 456 6.93 27.03 -8.28
CA LEU A 456 7.67 27.56 -7.15
C LEU A 456 8.59 28.69 -7.63
N THR A 457 8.58 29.83 -6.92
CA THR A 457 9.36 31.02 -7.28
C THR A 457 10.05 31.56 -6.05
N ARG A 458 11.36 31.86 -6.15
CA ARG A 458 12.11 32.57 -5.10
C ARG A 458 12.09 34.07 -5.37
N SER A 459 11.69 34.86 -4.38
CA SER A 459 11.67 36.31 -4.43
C SER A 459 12.09 36.86 -3.07
N SER A 460 13.17 37.68 -3.05
CA SER A 460 13.73 38.28 -1.81
C SER A 460 13.96 37.23 -0.69
N GLY A 461 14.53 36.09 -1.03
CA GLY A 461 14.80 34.98 -0.10
C GLY A 461 13.59 34.11 0.27
N VAL A 462 12.39 34.53 -0.04
CA VAL A 462 11.13 33.81 0.26
C VAL A 462 10.69 33.00 -0.95
N VAL A 463 10.19 31.79 -0.70
CA VAL A 463 9.61 30.93 -1.74
C VAL A 463 8.09 31.09 -1.78
N TYR A 464 7.56 31.21 -2.98
CA TYR A 464 6.13 31.32 -3.25
C TYR A 464 5.69 30.24 -4.21
N ALA A 465 4.50 29.68 -3.99
CA ALA A 465 3.75 28.92 -4.97
C ALA A 465 2.85 29.88 -5.76
N ARG A 466 2.94 29.87 -7.09
CA ARG A 466 2.24 30.83 -7.95
C ARG A 466 1.60 30.12 -9.13
N ILE A 467 0.45 30.63 -9.55
CA ILE A 467 -0.13 30.27 -10.85
C ILE A 467 -0.06 31.51 -11.76
N TRP A 468 0.50 31.29 -12.95
CA TRP A 468 0.58 32.29 -13.99
C TRP A 468 -0.21 31.83 -15.22
N LYS A 469 -0.81 32.77 -15.91
CA LYS A 469 -1.30 32.64 -17.25
C LYS A 469 -0.34 33.35 -18.20
N ILE A 470 0.02 32.70 -19.30
CA ILE A 470 0.84 33.27 -20.36
C ILE A 470 -0.01 33.25 -21.62
N GLN A 471 -0.15 34.40 -22.31
CA GLN A 471 -0.84 34.51 -23.59
C GLN A 471 -0.09 35.51 -24.47
N GLY A 472 0.34 35.08 -25.67
CA GLY A 472 1.11 35.91 -26.56
C GLY A 472 2.42 36.47 -25.98
N GLY A 473 3.07 35.70 -25.12
CA GLY A 473 4.29 36.12 -24.39
C GLY A 473 4.05 36.98 -23.15
N VAL A 474 2.85 37.44 -22.92
CA VAL A 474 2.49 38.24 -21.73
C VAL A 474 2.15 37.32 -20.56
N ALA A 475 2.86 37.48 -19.45
CA ALA A 475 2.66 36.70 -18.24
C ALA A 475 1.82 37.47 -17.22
N THR A 476 0.64 36.96 -16.88
CA THR A 476 -0.25 37.50 -15.86
C THR A 476 -0.28 36.57 -14.65
N ARG A 477 0.02 37.09 -13.47
CA ARG A 477 -0.06 36.31 -12.22
C ARG A 477 -1.50 36.20 -11.74
N LEU A 478 -2.02 34.98 -11.69
CA LEU A 478 -3.38 34.68 -11.22
C LEU A 478 -3.42 34.50 -9.71
N ALA A 479 -2.39 33.89 -9.11
CA ALA A 479 -2.31 33.69 -7.67
C ALA A 479 -0.88 33.63 -7.14
N SER A 480 -0.71 33.88 -5.84
CA SER A 480 0.59 33.78 -5.14
C SER A 480 0.37 33.57 -3.65
N VAL A 481 0.95 32.50 -3.09
CA VAL A 481 0.98 32.23 -1.66
C VAL A 481 2.41 31.86 -1.24
N LYS A 482 2.77 32.07 0.03
CA LYS A 482 4.06 31.62 0.56
C LYS A 482 4.11 30.09 0.55
N ALA A 483 5.13 29.52 -0.05
CA ALA A 483 5.33 28.07 -0.08
C ALA A 483 6.06 27.60 1.17
N PRO A 484 5.75 26.41 1.69
CA PRO A 484 6.43 25.85 2.88
C PRO A 484 7.84 25.36 2.57
N SER A 485 8.19 25.10 1.31
CA SER A 485 9.48 24.54 0.87
C SER A 485 9.86 25.07 -0.51
N SER A 486 11.16 25.03 -0.82
CA SER A 486 11.72 25.29 -2.16
C SER A 486 11.82 24.04 -3.04
N SER A 487 11.39 22.89 -2.55
CA SER A 487 11.39 21.60 -3.24
C SER A 487 10.27 20.71 -2.73
N GLY A 488 9.91 19.72 -3.52
CA GLY A 488 8.92 18.70 -3.19
C GLY A 488 8.11 18.26 -4.42
N LEU A 489 7.15 17.37 -4.19
CA LEU A 489 6.21 16.94 -5.22
C LEU A 489 5.26 18.10 -5.54
N LEU A 490 5.46 18.73 -6.69
CA LEU A 490 4.59 19.77 -7.20
C LEU A 490 3.53 19.11 -8.10
N GLU A 491 2.27 19.38 -7.78
CA GLU A 491 1.13 18.97 -8.59
C GLU A 491 0.40 20.19 -9.11
N PHE A 492 0.13 20.21 -10.41
CA PHE A 492 -0.61 21.27 -11.07
C PHE A 492 -1.73 20.69 -11.91
N SER A 493 -2.96 21.13 -11.65
CA SER A 493 -4.17 20.62 -12.29
C SER A 493 -4.95 21.74 -12.98
N ALA A 494 -5.49 21.42 -14.16
CA ALA A 494 -6.47 22.23 -14.89
C ALA A 494 -7.62 21.34 -15.32
N VAL A 495 -8.82 21.57 -14.78
CA VAL A 495 -10.05 20.81 -15.06
C VAL A 495 -11.19 21.80 -15.29
N GLY A 496 -11.75 21.82 -16.51
CA GLY A 496 -12.66 22.87 -16.92
C GLY A 496 -12.01 24.25 -16.74
N THR A 497 -12.61 25.10 -15.92
CA THR A 497 -12.04 26.42 -15.58
C THR A 497 -11.23 26.39 -14.28
N ARG A 498 -11.27 25.29 -13.51
CA ARG A 498 -10.60 25.20 -12.20
C ARG A 498 -9.11 24.90 -12.38
N LEU A 499 -8.28 25.75 -11.79
CA LEU A 499 -6.84 25.57 -11.67
C LEU A 499 -6.48 25.30 -10.20
N SER A 500 -5.61 24.34 -9.93
CA SER A 500 -5.09 24.11 -8.58
C SER A 500 -3.60 23.77 -8.60
N LEU A 501 -2.89 24.26 -7.58
CA LEU A 501 -1.47 23.99 -7.36
C LEU A 501 -1.28 23.47 -5.95
N ALA A 502 -0.68 22.30 -5.82
CA ALA A 502 -0.34 21.68 -4.55
C ALA A 502 1.16 21.38 -4.45
N LEU A 503 1.70 21.39 -3.25
CA LEU A 503 3.08 21.00 -2.96
C LEU A 503 3.06 19.98 -1.83
N ASN A 504 3.69 18.83 -2.07
CA ASN A 504 3.65 17.68 -1.16
C ASN A 504 2.20 17.38 -0.73
N GLY A 505 1.22 17.49 -1.68
CA GLY A 505 -0.22 17.31 -1.62
C GLY A 505 -1.03 18.26 -0.79
N ARG A 506 -0.40 19.14 -0.13
CA ARG A 506 -1.13 20.27 0.43
C ARG A 506 -1.50 21.21 -0.70
N GLN A 507 -2.80 21.35 -0.98
CA GLN A 507 -3.27 22.37 -1.91
C GLN A 507 -2.91 23.76 -1.37
N LEU A 508 -2.11 24.49 -2.11
CA LEU A 508 -1.68 25.85 -1.75
C LEU A 508 -2.54 26.91 -2.42
N VAL A 509 -2.94 26.65 -3.67
CA VAL A 509 -3.73 27.58 -4.49
C VAL A 509 -4.80 26.82 -5.24
N ALA A 510 -6.01 27.38 -5.27
CA ALA A 510 -7.05 27.01 -6.22
C ALA A 510 -7.82 28.27 -6.66
N LEU A 511 -8.14 28.34 -7.95
CA LEU A 511 -8.89 29.45 -8.55
C LEU A 511 -9.62 28.99 -9.83
N ASN A 512 -10.48 29.82 -10.36
CA ASN A 512 -11.11 29.60 -11.67
C ASN A 512 -10.58 30.61 -12.69
N ASP A 513 -10.09 30.13 -13.82
CA ASP A 513 -9.75 30.92 -15.01
C ASP A 513 -10.04 30.09 -16.26
N GLY A 514 -10.98 30.55 -17.10
CA GLY A 514 -11.38 29.88 -18.36
C GLY A 514 -10.74 30.48 -19.59
N SER A 515 -9.76 31.38 -19.46
CA SER A 515 -9.19 32.11 -20.60
C SER A 515 -8.41 31.24 -21.58
N ILE A 516 -7.87 30.09 -21.10
CA ILE A 516 -7.22 29.07 -21.91
C ILE A 516 -7.97 27.76 -21.65
N SER A 517 -8.95 27.44 -22.52
CA SER A 517 -9.83 26.27 -22.37
C SER A 517 -9.47 25.11 -23.33
N GLY A 518 -8.68 25.39 -24.36
CA GLY A 518 -8.31 24.39 -25.38
C GLY A 518 -7.31 23.36 -24.88
N ALA A 519 -7.26 22.21 -25.59
CA ALA A 519 -6.24 21.20 -25.37
C ALA A 519 -4.85 21.72 -25.76
N GLY A 520 -3.85 21.36 -24.98
CA GLY A 520 -2.46 21.73 -25.24
C GLY A 520 -1.49 20.77 -24.54
N SER A 521 -0.21 20.94 -24.84
CA SER A 521 0.86 20.11 -24.28
C SER A 521 1.07 20.36 -22.78
N VAL A 522 1.70 19.40 -22.14
CA VAL A 522 2.09 19.43 -20.72
C VAL A 522 3.62 19.35 -20.60
N GLY A 523 4.22 19.87 -19.52
CA GLY A 523 5.67 19.82 -19.38
C GLY A 523 6.24 20.71 -18.29
N TYR A 524 7.47 21.16 -18.51
CA TYR A 524 8.24 21.99 -17.58
C TYR A 524 8.50 23.40 -18.08
N ARG A 525 8.54 24.36 -17.16
CA ARG A 525 9.04 25.72 -17.40
C ARG A 525 9.83 26.20 -16.18
N TYR A 526 11.05 26.66 -16.44
CA TYR A 526 12.00 27.15 -15.44
C TYR A 526 12.49 28.54 -15.82
N LYS A 527 12.93 29.31 -14.82
CA LYS A 527 13.64 30.57 -15.02
C LYS A 527 14.91 30.53 -14.19
N GLY A 528 16.08 30.66 -14.87
CA GLY A 528 17.40 30.49 -14.29
C GLY A 528 17.91 29.05 -14.37
N ALA A 529 19.23 28.91 -14.28
CA ALA A 529 19.90 27.61 -14.29
C ALA A 529 19.87 26.93 -12.91
N GLY A 530 20.00 25.60 -12.88
CA GLY A 530 20.13 24.80 -11.66
C GLY A 530 18.83 24.35 -11.03
N GLY A 531 17.67 24.64 -11.64
CA GLY A 531 16.40 23.99 -11.28
C GLY A 531 16.39 22.53 -11.70
N ILE A 532 15.88 21.67 -10.83
CA ILE A 532 15.92 20.21 -10.98
C ILE A 532 14.49 19.67 -10.91
N ALA A 533 14.19 18.66 -11.73
CA ALA A 533 13.03 17.80 -11.51
C ALA A 533 13.40 16.32 -11.63
N ASP A 534 12.65 15.51 -10.89
CA ASP A 534 12.72 14.06 -10.85
C ASP A 534 11.33 13.51 -11.05
N SER A 535 11.20 12.53 -11.94
CA SER A 535 9.94 11.94 -12.36
C SER A 535 8.95 12.97 -12.94
N PHE A 536 8.18 12.58 -13.91
CA PHE A 536 7.08 13.36 -14.49
C PHE A 536 5.91 12.43 -14.77
N THR A 537 4.72 12.84 -14.36
CA THR A 537 3.50 12.10 -14.68
C THR A 537 2.43 13.09 -15.10
N ALA A 538 1.77 12.81 -16.21
CA ALA A 538 0.60 13.52 -16.68
C ALA A 538 -0.58 12.56 -16.81
N ARG A 539 -1.73 12.95 -16.28
CA ARG A 539 -2.97 12.18 -16.32
C ARG A 539 -4.10 13.04 -16.86
N LYS A 540 -5.04 12.41 -17.56
CA LYS A 540 -6.31 13.04 -17.91
C LYS A 540 -7.11 13.20 -16.60
N ALA A 541 -7.55 14.42 -16.31
CA ALA A 541 -8.31 14.75 -15.12
C ALA A 541 -9.82 14.75 -15.39
#